data_4470d38bb5d5bb19e1105168f3aac504
#
_entry.id   4470d38bb5d5bb19e1105168f3aac504
#
_cell.length_a   1.000
_cell.length_b   1.000
_cell.length_c   1.000
_cell.angle_alpha   90.00
_cell.angle_beta   90.00
_cell.angle_gamma   90.00
#
_symmetry.space_group_name_H-M   'P 1'
#
loop_
_entity.id
_entity.type
_entity.pdbx_description
1 polymer ?
#
loop_
_entity_poly.entity_id
_entity_poly.type
_entity_poly.pdbx_seq_one_letter_code
_entity_poly.pdbx_strand_id
1 'polypeptide(L)'
;LKYMVVQLNDGAAPDGAQVVSAENLLETRKPQIAIDADTSYGLGWMVGDYKQQPLVSHGGNSLGFSTEFTFLPEADLGIVVITNGQGTNFYNGAVVARLLELVFEQPSEITENLTFYLQRMAEQRAEAAEKLLDQVDAAAVAPFVGVFANDALGEIELTLEDGELFFDTGDFRTTLLPFLDDEGALYRYVMSGPPVAGLTVQLLEEEGAPFI
;
A
#
# COMPACT_ATOMS: atom_id res chain seq x y z
N LEU A 1 8.77 0.21 -17.19
CA LEU A 1 10.10 0.68 -17.67
C LEU A 1 10.02 1.79 -18.71
N LYS A 2 9.12 1.78 -19.71
CA LYS A 2 9.00 2.87 -20.70
C LYS A 2 8.77 4.24 -20.06
N TYR A 3 7.91 4.31 -19.04
CA TYR A 3 7.66 5.55 -18.31
C TYR A 3 8.89 6.05 -17.55
N MET A 4 9.70 5.15 -16.99
CA MET A 4 10.99 5.49 -16.37
C MET A 4 11.94 6.16 -17.37
N VAL A 5 12.04 5.61 -18.58
CA VAL A 5 12.85 6.19 -19.65
C VAL A 5 12.37 7.60 -20.01
N VAL A 6 11.04 7.82 -20.11
CA VAL A 6 10.47 9.17 -20.33
C VAL A 6 10.86 10.12 -19.22
N GLN A 7 10.86 9.65 -17.96
CA GLN A 7 11.27 10.45 -16.81
C GLN A 7 12.78 10.82 -16.84
N LEU A 8 13.64 9.92 -17.24
CA LEU A 8 15.10 10.15 -17.33
C LEU A 8 15.50 10.94 -18.58
N ASN A 9 14.77 10.81 -19.68
CA ASN A 9 15.05 11.45 -20.96
C ASN A 9 14.24 12.74 -21.19
N ASP A 10 13.99 13.53 -20.16
CA ASP A 10 13.31 14.83 -20.25
C ASP A 10 12.03 14.81 -21.10
N GLY A 11 11.25 13.75 -20.95
CA GLY A 11 9.98 13.58 -21.62
C GLY A 11 10.03 12.86 -22.96
N ALA A 12 11.20 12.41 -23.42
CA ALA A 12 11.32 11.63 -24.64
C ALA A 12 11.15 10.12 -24.40
N ALA A 13 10.37 9.46 -25.24
CA ALA A 13 10.22 8.01 -25.25
C ALA A 13 11.47 7.30 -25.80
N PRO A 14 11.61 5.97 -25.62
CA PRO A 14 12.76 5.21 -26.11
C PRO A 14 13.01 5.30 -27.62
N ASP A 15 11.98 5.59 -28.40
CA ASP A 15 12.07 5.79 -29.87
C ASP A 15 12.41 7.25 -30.26
N GLY A 16 12.64 8.11 -29.28
CA GLY A 16 12.96 9.52 -29.46
C GLY A 16 11.76 10.44 -29.62
N ALA A 17 10.53 9.93 -29.60
CA ALA A 17 9.33 10.76 -29.68
C ALA A 17 9.15 11.57 -28.38
N GLN A 18 8.96 12.89 -28.49
CA GLN A 18 8.66 13.73 -27.34
C GLN A 18 7.20 13.51 -26.89
N VAL A 19 7.01 12.88 -25.72
CA VAL A 19 5.69 12.55 -25.14
C VAL A 19 5.13 13.71 -24.33
N VAL A 20 6.01 14.38 -23.58
CA VAL A 20 5.73 15.56 -22.77
C VAL A 20 6.91 16.52 -22.87
N SER A 21 6.68 17.83 -22.87
CA SER A 21 7.81 18.79 -22.91
C SER A 21 8.68 18.67 -21.64
N ALA A 22 9.99 18.85 -21.78
CA ALA A 22 10.90 18.85 -20.64
C ALA A 22 10.50 19.82 -19.55
N GLU A 23 10.04 21.02 -19.93
CA GLU A 23 9.58 22.07 -19.01
C GLU A 23 8.39 21.56 -18.16
N ASN A 24 7.36 20.99 -18.77
CA ASN A 24 6.18 20.48 -18.06
C ASN A 24 6.54 19.26 -17.19
N LEU A 25 7.46 18.40 -17.66
CA LEU A 25 7.93 17.26 -16.88
C LEU A 25 8.66 17.72 -15.61
N LEU A 26 9.58 18.68 -15.76
CA LEU A 26 10.34 19.26 -14.65
C LEU A 26 9.43 19.99 -13.66
N GLU A 27 8.35 20.64 -14.14
CA GLU A 27 7.36 21.27 -13.26
C GLU A 27 6.74 20.30 -12.27
N THR A 28 6.51 19.03 -12.68
CA THR A 28 5.94 18.01 -11.79
C THR A 28 6.85 17.63 -10.62
N ARG A 29 8.15 17.85 -10.76
CA ARG A 29 9.18 17.53 -9.76
C ARG A 29 9.56 18.69 -8.87
N LYS A 30 8.97 19.89 -9.08
CA LYS A 30 9.24 21.03 -8.20
C LYS A 30 8.57 20.82 -6.84
N PRO A 31 9.28 21.07 -5.73
CA PRO A 31 8.70 21.07 -4.40
C PRO A 31 7.50 22.02 -4.31
N GLN A 32 6.34 21.50 -3.87
CA GLN A 32 5.11 22.26 -3.66
C GLN A 32 4.79 22.37 -2.17
N ILE A 33 4.89 21.24 -1.45
CA ILE A 33 4.57 21.13 -0.02
C ILE A 33 5.70 20.38 0.66
N ALA A 34 6.28 20.94 1.72
CA ALA A 34 7.25 20.23 2.56
C ALA A 34 6.51 19.15 3.38
N ILE A 35 7.05 17.93 3.37
CA ILE A 35 6.57 16.80 4.18
C ILE A 35 7.37 16.74 5.48
N ASP A 36 8.69 16.83 5.38
CA ASP A 36 9.63 16.87 6.49
C ASP A 36 10.82 17.79 6.15
N ALA A 37 11.93 17.69 6.90
CA ALA A 37 13.11 18.54 6.73
C ALA A 37 13.82 18.31 5.39
N ASP A 38 13.75 17.08 4.84
CA ASP A 38 14.56 16.65 3.70
C ASP A 38 13.70 16.28 2.48
N THR A 39 12.37 16.19 2.66
CA THR A 39 11.45 15.71 1.62
C THR A 39 10.30 16.68 1.40
N SER A 40 9.99 16.91 0.14
CA SER A 40 8.83 17.69 -0.31
C SER A 40 7.95 16.85 -1.24
N TYR A 41 6.70 17.27 -1.40
CA TYR A 41 5.80 16.71 -2.42
C TYR A 41 5.66 17.69 -3.58
N GLY A 42 5.83 17.18 -4.80
CA GLY A 42 5.58 17.90 -6.05
C GLY A 42 4.20 17.59 -6.63
N LEU A 43 4.08 17.53 -7.93
CA LEU A 43 2.85 17.10 -8.61
C LEU A 43 2.90 15.59 -8.87
N GLY A 44 2.58 14.80 -7.83
CA GLY A 44 2.61 13.33 -7.88
C GLY A 44 3.97 12.70 -7.60
N TRP A 45 4.90 13.45 -7.02
CA TRP A 45 6.24 12.96 -6.68
C TRP A 45 6.67 13.38 -5.28
N MET A 46 7.31 12.47 -4.58
CA MET A 46 8.18 12.76 -3.46
C MET A 46 9.51 13.27 -4.03
N VAL A 47 10.00 14.40 -3.55
CA VAL A 47 11.22 15.05 -4.02
C VAL A 47 12.14 15.28 -2.83
N GLY A 48 13.33 14.77 -2.90
CA GLY A 48 14.36 14.87 -1.87
C GLY A 48 15.75 14.66 -2.46
N ASP A 49 16.69 14.28 -1.62
CA ASP A 49 18.07 14.05 -1.99
C ASP A 49 18.58 12.70 -1.47
N TYR A 50 19.41 12.05 -2.26
CA TYR A 50 20.25 10.93 -1.82
C TYR A 50 21.71 11.31 -2.01
N LYS A 51 22.43 11.57 -0.89
CA LYS A 51 23.86 11.94 -0.91
C LYS A 51 24.15 13.09 -1.88
N GLN A 52 23.35 14.17 -1.83
CA GLN A 52 23.43 15.35 -2.70
C GLN A 52 23.08 15.10 -4.18
N GLN A 53 22.44 13.99 -4.48
CA GLN A 53 21.85 13.70 -5.78
C GLN A 53 20.33 13.88 -5.67
N PRO A 54 19.69 14.70 -6.51
CA PRO A 54 18.25 14.82 -6.53
C PRO A 54 17.60 13.44 -6.71
N LEU A 55 16.70 13.09 -5.78
CA LEU A 55 15.95 11.86 -5.79
C LEU A 55 14.47 12.16 -5.94
N VAL A 56 13.84 11.49 -6.88
CA VAL A 56 12.41 11.61 -7.14
C VAL A 56 11.79 10.22 -7.02
N SER A 57 10.73 10.10 -6.23
CA SER A 57 10.09 8.81 -6.01
C SER A 57 8.58 8.92 -5.82
N HIS A 58 7.90 7.81 -6.00
CA HIS A 58 6.53 7.62 -5.54
C HIS A 58 6.26 6.13 -5.32
N GLY A 59 5.72 5.80 -4.16
CA GLY A 59 5.22 4.47 -3.86
C GLY A 59 3.72 4.36 -4.10
N GLY A 60 3.21 3.14 -4.12
CA GLY A 60 1.78 2.90 -4.24
C GLY A 60 1.39 1.48 -3.85
N ASN A 61 0.12 1.34 -3.55
CA ASN A 61 -0.52 0.06 -3.31
C ASN A 61 -1.76 -0.06 -4.18
N SER A 62 -2.00 -1.26 -4.65
CA SER A 62 -3.23 -1.68 -5.27
C SER A 62 -3.67 -2.99 -4.60
N LEU A 63 -4.83 -3.52 -4.95
CA LEU A 63 -5.31 -4.77 -4.38
C LEU A 63 -4.28 -5.90 -4.57
N GLY A 64 -3.61 -6.30 -3.49
CA GLY A 64 -2.60 -7.36 -3.47
C GLY A 64 -1.22 -7.01 -4.02
N PHE A 65 -0.96 -5.76 -4.40
CA PHE A 65 0.33 -5.33 -4.95
C PHE A 65 0.85 -4.07 -4.27
N SER A 66 2.17 -3.98 -4.13
CA SER A 66 2.87 -2.75 -3.72
C SER A 66 3.95 -2.40 -4.75
N THR A 67 4.14 -1.11 -4.98
CA THR A 67 5.10 -0.60 -5.97
C THR A 67 5.94 0.51 -5.38
N GLU A 68 7.21 0.54 -5.72
CA GLU A 68 8.13 1.66 -5.51
C GLU A 68 8.75 2.05 -6.85
N PHE A 69 8.68 3.35 -7.17
CA PHE A 69 9.24 3.93 -8.38
C PHE A 69 10.18 5.07 -7.97
N THR A 70 11.47 4.89 -8.16
CA THR A 70 12.49 5.84 -7.72
C THR A 70 13.47 6.11 -8.85
N PHE A 71 13.87 7.36 -9.04
CA PHE A 71 14.91 7.72 -10.00
C PHE A 71 15.73 8.92 -9.54
N LEU A 72 16.98 8.95 -10.00
CA LEU A 72 17.93 10.01 -9.80
C LEU A 72 18.28 10.57 -11.19
N PRO A 73 17.69 11.72 -11.58
CA PRO A 73 17.84 12.25 -12.94
C PRO A 73 19.29 12.55 -13.31
N GLU A 74 20.06 13.11 -12.37
CA GLU A 74 21.47 13.50 -12.61
C GLU A 74 22.42 12.31 -12.71
N ALA A 75 22.01 11.14 -12.13
CA ALA A 75 22.77 9.90 -12.22
C ALA A 75 22.31 8.98 -13.36
N ASP A 76 21.30 9.39 -14.14
CA ASP A 76 20.63 8.55 -15.16
C ASP A 76 20.25 7.17 -14.62
N LEU A 77 19.78 7.12 -13.37
CA LEU A 77 19.44 5.90 -12.65
C LEU A 77 17.96 5.84 -12.34
N GLY A 78 17.30 4.74 -12.69
CA GLY A 78 15.92 4.50 -12.38
C GLY A 78 15.67 3.08 -11.87
N ILE A 79 14.84 2.97 -10.84
CA ILE A 79 14.53 1.73 -10.12
C ILE A 79 13.02 1.61 -9.99
N VAL A 80 12.48 0.45 -10.37
CA VAL A 80 11.09 0.08 -10.12
C VAL A 80 11.07 -1.25 -9.39
N VAL A 81 10.45 -1.29 -8.24
CA VAL A 81 10.21 -2.51 -7.46
C VAL A 81 8.73 -2.76 -7.40
N ILE A 82 8.28 -3.94 -7.80
CA ILE A 82 6.88 -4.36 -7.75
C ILE A 82 6.82 -5.68 -7.01
N THR A 83 5.96 -5.76 -6.00
CA THR A 83 5.71 -6.97 -5.22
C THR A 83 4.24 -7.35 -5.30
N ASN A 84 3.96 -8.65 -5.35
CA ASN A 84 2.62 -9.22 -5.26
C ASN A 84 2.22 -9.44 -3.79
N GLY A 85 2.43 -8.43 -2.96
CA GLY A 85 2.12 -8.42 -1.54
C GLY A 85 1.55 -7.07 -1.12
N GLN A 86 0.47 -7.09 -0.35
CA GLN A 86 -0.13 -5.90 0.24
C GLN A 86 0.78 -5.36 1.35
N GLY A 87 1.01 -4.04 1.37
CA GLY A 87 1.75 -3.37 2.44
C GLY A 87 3.25 -3.69 2.50
N THR A 88 3.86 -4.09 1.38
CA THR A 88 5.31 -4.39 1.29
C THR A 88 6.17 -3.17 0.94
N ASN A 89 5.65 -1.95 1.07
CA ASN A 89 6.36 -0.71 0.70
C ASN A 89 7.72 -0.57 1.40
N PHE A 90 7.80 -0.96 2.67
CA PHE A 90 9.08 -0.93 3.39
C PHE A 90 10.12 -1.86 2.74
N TYR A 91 9.71 -3.07 2.35
CA TYR A 91 10.60 -4.00 1.64
C TYR A 91 11.02 -3.44 0.29
N ASN A 92 10.09 -2.86 -0.48
CA ASN A 92 10.39 -2.23 -1.75
C ASN A 92 11.39 -1.07 -1.59
N GLY A 93 11.17 -0.21 -0.59
CA GLY A 93 12.09 0.87 -0.23
C GLY A 93 13.47 0.36 0.22
N ALA A 94 13.52 -0.75 0.97
CA ALA A 94 14.78 -1.37 1.38
C ALA A 94 15.57 -1.91 0.18
N VAL A 95 14.90 -2.49 -0.83
CA VAL A 95 15.54 -2.92 -2.08
C VAL A 95 16.12 -1.72 -2.83
N VAL A 96 15.37 -0.62 -2.93
CA VAL A 96 15.85 0.63 -3.54
C VAL A 96 17.06 1.17 -2.78
N ALA A 97 16.97 1.30 -1.47
CA ALA A 97 18.05 1.82 -0.62
C ALA A 97 19.32 0.97 -0.77
N ARG A 98 19.19 -0.38 -0.74
CA ARG A 98 20.33 -1.28 -0.92
C ARG A 98 20.96 -1.15 -2.28
N LEU A 99 20.18 -0.99 -3.35
CA LEU A 99 20.69 -0.77 -4.70
C LEU A 99 21.45 0.57 -4.79
N LEU A 100 20.92 1.63 -4.21
CA LEU A 100 21.60 2.94 -4.16
C LEU A 100 22.91 2.85 -3.38
N GLU A 101 22.94 2.17 -2.22
CA GLU A 101 24.18 1.92 -1.47
C GLU A 101 25.24 1.21 -2.34
N LEU A 102 24.82 0.20 -3.11
CA LEU A 102 25.75 -0.53 -4.01
C LEU A 102 26.26 0.33 -5.18
N VAL A 103 25.35 1.08 -5.83
CA VAL A 103 25.70 1.93 -6.97
C VAL A 103 26.64 3.07 -6.55
N PHE A 104 26.42 3.67 -5.39
CA PHE A 104 27.21 4.79 -4.87
C PHE A 104 28.31 4.36 -3.90
N GLU A 105 28.63 3.05 -3.82
CA GLU A 105 29.69 2.48 -2.98
C GLU A 105 29.57 2.89 -1.50
N GLN A 106 28.33 2.96 -0.98
CA GLN A 106 28.05 3.33 0.40
C GLN A 106 28.04 2.10 1.31
N PRO A 107 28.35 2.27 2.62
CA PRO A 107 28.16 1.23 3.61
C PRO A 107 26.71 0.73 3.63
N SER A 108 26.52 -0.53 4.03
CA SER A 108 25.17 -1.11 4.13
C SER A 108 24.48 -0.71 5.44
N GLU A 109 23.83 0.44 5.44
CA GLU A 109 23.01 0.91 6.56
C GLU A 109 21.62 0.23 6.58
N ILE A 110 21.06 -0.02 5.37
CA ILE A 110 19.71 -0.57 5.27
C ILE A 110 19.57 -1.99 5.83
N THR A 111 20.65 -2.78 5.82
CA THR A 111 20.61 -4.18 6.29
C THR A 111 20.32 -4.25 7.79
N GLU A 112 20.91 -3.36 8.60
CA GLU A 112 20.65 -3.29 10.05
C GLU A 112 19.23 -2.81 10.31
N ASN A 113 18.80 -1.74 9.64
CA ASN A 113 17.46 -1.20 9.74
C ASN A 113 16.40 -2.22 9.31
N LEU A 114 16.66 -2.98 8.24
CA LEU A 114 15.75 -4.03 7.76
C LEU A 114 15.57 -5.13 8.79
N THR A 115 16.64 -5.60 9.42
CA THR A 115 16.57 -6.65 10.45
C THR A 115 15.71 -6.20 11.62
N PHE A 116 15.94 -4.99 12.15
CA PHE A 116 15.13 -4.41 13.20
C PHE A 116 13.66 -4.28 12.81
N TYR A 117 13.39 -3.77 11.59
CA TYR A 117 12.03 -3.60 11.10
C TYR A 117 11.29 -4.94 10.95
N LEU A 118 11.95 -5.95 10.37
CA LEU A 118 11.36 -7.28 10.21
C LEU A 118 11.01 -7.92 11.56
N GLN A 119 11.86 -7.72 12.56
CA GLN A 119 11.58 -8.19 13.92
C GLN A 119 10.34 -7.46 14.50
N ARG A 120 10.28 -6.14 14.40
CA ARG A 120 9.12 -5.36 14.85
C ARG A 120 7.82 -5.76 14.14
N MET A 121 7.90 -6.00 12.83
CA MET A 121 6.75 -6.48 12.05
C MET A 121 6.30 -7.88 12.49
N ALA A 122 7.23 -8.77 12.82
CA ALA A 122 6.90 -10.09 13.32
C ALA A 122 6.20 -10.01 14.69
N GLU A 123 6.71 -9.17 15.59
CA GLU A 123 6.09 -8.90 16.90
C GLU A 123 4.67 -8.35 16.76
N GLN A 124 4.48 -7.31 15.92
CA GLN A 124 3.16 -6.72 15.66
C GLN A 124 2.17 -7.72 15.03
N ARG A 125 2.64 -8.58 14.13
CA ARG A 125 1.79 -9.64 13.56
C ARG A 125 1.39 -10.67 14.60
N ALA A 126 2.30 -11.05 15.50
CA ALA A 126 1.99 -11.97 16.58
C ALA A 126 0.95 -11.37 17.54
N GLU A 127 1.14 -10.11 17.96
CA GLU A 127 0.17 -9.38 18.79
C GLU A 127 -1.20 -9.24 18.09
N ALA A 128 -1.22 -8.93 16.79
CA ALA A 128 -2.45 -8.84 16.02
C ALA A 128 -3.15 -10.21 15.89
N ALA A 129 -2.38 -11.28 15.74
CA ALA A 129 -2.94 -12.64 15.65
C ALA A 129 -3.65 -13.08 16.95
N GLU A 130 -3.20 -12.61 18.12
CA GLU A 130 -3.85 -12.88 19.40
C GLU A 130 -5.24 -12.24 19.51
N LYS A 131 -5.49 -11.17 18.73
CA LYS A 131 -6.75 -10.43 18.72
C LYS A 131 -7.72 -10.89 17.62
N LEU A 132 -7.29 -11.76 16.73
CA LEU A 132 -8.13 -12.34 15.69
C LEU A 132 -8.86 -13.57 16.23
N LEU A 133 -10.15 -13.64 15.97
CA LEU A 133 -10.97 -14.82 16.26
C LEU A 133 -11.24 -15.61 14.98
N ASP A 134 -11.22 -16.93 15.08
CA ASP A 134 -11.45 -17.81 13.94
C ASP A 134 -12.93 -17.91 13.54
N GLN A 135 -13.85 -17.54 14.44
CA GLN A 135 -15.29 -17.64 14.23
C GLN A 135 -16.00 -16.36 14.66
N VAL A 136 -17.11 -16.06 14.00
CA VAL A 136 -17.98 -14.96 14.32
C VAL A 136 -19.07 -15.40 15.32
N ASP A 137 -19.59 -14.47 16.10
CA ASP A 137 -20.85 -14.67 16.81
C ASP A 137 -22.00 -14.58 15.79
N ALA A 138 -22.61 -15.71 15.47
CA ALA A 138 -23.67 -15.82 14.49
C ALA A 138 -24.88 -14.93 14.81
N ALA A 139 -25.20 -14.73 16.09
CA ALA A 139 -26.32 -13.88 16.50
C ALA A 139 -25.97 -12.39 16.28
N ALA A 140 -24.73 -12.00 16.55
CA ALA A 140 -24.26 -10.64 16.36
C ALA A 140 -24.18 -10.24 14.87
N VAL A 141 -23.83 -11.16 13.98
CA VAL A 141 -23.70 -10.86 12.54
C VAL A 141 -24.98 -11.09 11.74
N ALA A 142 -25.97 -11.78 12.30
CA ALA A 142 -27.22 -12.09 11.61
C ALA A 142 -27.94 -10.86 11.00
N PRO A 143 -27.98 -9.68 11.64
CA PRO A 143 -28.60 -8.49 11.04
C PRO A 143 -27.88 -7.97 9.80
N PHE A 144 -26.62 -8.36 9.60
CA PHE A 144 -25.78 -7.90 8.50
C PHE A 144 -25.69 -8.91 7.34
N VAL A 145 -26.30 -10.08 7.46
CA VAL A 145 -26.34 -11.06 6.38
C VAL A 145 -27.31 -10.58 5.30
N GLY A 146 -26.80 -10.43 4.06
CA GLY A 146 -27.58 -9.96 2.92
C GLY A 146 -26.77 -9.13 1.93
N VAL A 147 -27.49 -8.47 1.02
CA VAL A 147 -26.89 -7.64 -0.03
C VAL A 147 -26.94 -6.18 0.38
N PHE A 148 -25.81 -5.52 0.26
CA PHE A 148 -25.63 -4.09 0.46
C PHE A 148 -25.25 -3.45 -0.87
N ALA A 149 -25.85 -2.32 -1.20
CA ALA A 149 -25.61 -1.63 -2.46
C ALA A 149 -25.22 -0.17 -2.22
N ASN A 150 -24.28 0.31 -3.01
CA ASN A 150 -23.87 1.70 -3.07
C ASN A 150 -23.73 2.11 -4.53
N ASP A 151 -24.31 3.23 -4.94
CA ASP A 151 -24.32 3.70 -6.34
C ASP A 151 -22.90 3.89 -6.94
N ALA A 152 -21.91 4.18 -6.10
CA ALA A 152 -20.53 4.41 -6.53
C ALA A 152 -19.66 3.14 -6.48
N LEU A 153 -19.95 2.21 -5.54
CA LEU A 153 -19.10 1.05 -5.23
C LEU A 153 -19.70 -0.27 -5.73
N GLY A 154 -20.97 -0.27 -6.15
CA GLY A 154 -21.68 -1.46 -6.58
C GLY A 154 -22.31 -2.24 -5.41
N GLU A 155 -22.44 -3.54 -5.59
CA GLU A 155 -23.07 -4.44 -4.64
C GLU A 155 -22.05 -5.32 -3.95
N ILE A 156 -22.30 -5.61 -2.67
CA ILE A 156 -21.58 -6.63 -1.90
C ILE A 156 -22.59 -7.54 -1.21
N GLU A 157 -22.24 -8.79 -1.02
CA GLU A 157 -23.03 -9.76 -0.28
C GLU A 157 -22.29 -10.25 0.95
N LEU A 158 -22.93 -10.23 2.11
CA LEU A 158 -22.47 -10.90 3.32
C LEU A 158 -23.25 -12.19 3.50
N THR A 159 -22.53 -13.32 3.57
CA THR A 159 -23.12 -14.65 3.84
C THR A 159 -22.50 -15.28 5.07
N LEU A 160 -23.31 -15.99 5.87
CA LEU A 160 -22.84 -16.77 7.01
C LEU A 160 -22.99 -18.26 6.68
N GLU A 161 -21.86 -18.96 6.61
CA GLU A 161 -21.80 -20.37 6.26
C GLU A 161 -20.91 -21.11 7.29
N ASP A 162 -21.42 -22.12 7.93
CA ASP A 162 -20.69 -22.96 8.91
C ASP A 162 -19.95 -22.18 10.02
N GLY A 163 -20.48 -20.99 10.41
CA GLY A 163 -19.88 -20.12 11.43
C GLY A 163 -18.82 -19.16 10.91
N GLU A 164 -18.57 -19.13 9.62
CA GLU A 164 -17.70 -18.17 8.93
C GLU A 164 -18.53 -17.11 8.21
N LEU A 165 -18.12 -15.86 8.34
CA LEU A 165 -18.75 -14.72 7.65
C LEU A 165 -17.95 -14.41 6.39
N PHE A 166 -18.61 -14.44 5.24
CA PHE A 166 -18.02 -14.15 3.94
C PHE A 166 -18.45 -12.77 3.44
N PHE A 167 -17.52 -12.10 2.81
CA PHE A 167 -17.69 -10.85 2.08
C PHE A 167 -17.43 -11.12 0.59
N ASP A 168 -18.45 -10.90 -0.24
CA ASP A 168 -18.41 -11.17 -1.68
C ASP A 168 -18.79 -9.92 -2.47
N THR A 169 -17.93 -9.51 -3.41
CA THR A 169 -18.16 -8.36 -4.32
C THR A 169 -18.51 -8.81 -5.74
N GLY A 170 -18.58 -10.12 -5.98
CA GLY A 170 -18.65 -10.70 -7.33
C GLY A 170 -17.28 -10.83 -8.01
N ASP A 171 -16.32 -9.94 -7.73
CA ASP A 171 -14.96 -10.01 -8.26
C ASP A 171 -14.03 -10.85 -7.37
N PHE A 172 -14.25 -10.83 -6.07
CA PHE A 172 -13.56 -11.67 -5.10
C PHE A 172 -14.47 -12.00 -3.89
N ARG A 173 -14.16 -13.12 -3.25
CA ARG A 173 -14.80 -13.57 -2.01
C ARG A 173 -13.73 -13.82 -0.95
N THR A 174 -13.95 -13.33 0.26
CA THR A 174 -13.02 -13.47 1.38
C THR A 174 -13.76 -13.70 2.69
N THR A 175 -13.13 -14.38 3.64
CA THR A 175 -13.67 -14.53 5.00
C THR A 175 -13.36 -13.28 5.82
N LEU A 176 -14.32 -12.85 6.63
CA LEU A 176 -14.20 -11.78 7.60
C LEU A 176 -13.92 -12.38 8.99
N LEU A 177 -12.75 -12.10 9.54
CA LEU A 177 -12.33 -12.52 10.86
C LEU A 177 -12.56 -11.38 11.87
N PRO A 178 -13.27 -11.63 13.00
CA PRO A 178 -13.43 -10.63 14.04
C PRO A 178 -12.08 -10.24 14.64
N PHE A 179 -11.87 -8.94 14.82
CA PHE A 179 -10.66 -8.38 15.44
C PHE A 179 -11.07 -7.61 16.70
N LEU A 180 -10.49 -7.98 17.84
CA LEU A 180 -10.78 -7.39 19.12
C LEU A 180 -9.88 -6.17 19.38
N ASP A 181 -10.37 -5.22 20.17
CA ASP A 181 -9.54 -4.14 20.73
C ASP A 181 -8.71 -4.63 21.94
N ASP A 182 -8.01 -3.69 22.60
CA ASP A 182 -7.19 -3.99 23.77
C ASP A 182 -8.01 -4.37 25.01
N GLU A 183 -9.31 -4.07 25.01
CA GLU A 183 -10.27 -4.39 26.08
C GLU A 183 -11.00 -5.72 25.84
N GLY A 184 -10.76 -6.34 24.67
CA GLY A 184 -11.39 -7.60 24.25
C GLY A 184 -12.77 -7.43 23.64
N ALA A 185 -13.16 -6.20 23.28
CA ALA A 185 -14.40 -5.94 22.56
C ALA A 185 -14.19 -6.03 21.04
N LEU A 186 -15.24 -6.43 20.32
CA LEU A 186 -15.20 -6.46 18.85
C LEU A 186 -15.02 -5.03 18.31
N TYR A 187 -13.95 -4.81 17.57
CA TYR A 187 -13.61 -3.50 17.01
C TYR A 187 -13.90 -3.40 15.50
N ARG A 188 -13.57 -4.46 14.76
CA ARG A 188 -13.69 -4.52 13.30
C ARG A 188 -13.59 -5.96 12.80
N TYR A 189 -13.80 -6.14 11.51
CA TYR A 189 -13.52 -7.41 10.83
C TYR A 189 -12.34 -7.23 9.89
N VAL A 190 -11.49 -8.26 9.80
CA VAL A 190 -10.31 -8.30 8.93
C VAL A 190 -10.56 -9.29 7.80
N MET A 191 -10.34 -8.86 6.58
CA MET A 191 -10.38 -9.73 5.40
C MET A 191 -9.18 -10.68 5.41
N SER A 192 -9.42 -12.00 5.31
CA SER A 192 -8.37 -13.01 5.48
C SER A 192 -7.69 -13.44 4.19
N GLY A 193 -8.40 -13.34 3.06
CA GLY A 193 -7.96 -13.87 1.76
C GLY A 193 -7.42 -12.81 0.79
N PRO A 194 -6.50 -13.22 -0.12
CA PRO A 194 -6.08 -12.35 -1.21
C PRO A 194 -7.26 -12.06 -2.17
N PRO A 195 -7.25 -10.92 -2.89
CA PRO A 195 -6.20 -9.90 -2.91
C PRO A 195 -6.30 -8.86 -1.78
N VAL A 196 -7.27 -9.00 -0.88
CA VAL A 196 -7.68 -7.99 0.11
C VAL A 196 -7.25 -8.32 1.53
N ALA A 197 -6.43 -9.35 1.73
CA ALA A 197 -5.97 -9.77 3.05
C ALA A 197 -5.39 -8.61 3.86
N GLY A 198 -5.89 -8.44 5.08
CA GLY A 198 -5.49 -7.36 6.00
C GLY A 198 -6.30 -6.06 5.85
N LEU A 199 -7.15 -5.92 4.81
CA LEU A 199 -8.11 -4.83 4.78
C LEU A 199 -9.20 -5.07 5.85
N THR A 200 -9.84 -4.00 6.28
CA THR A 200 -10.81 -4.06 7.37
C THR A 200 -12.14 -3.45 6.98
N VAL A 201 -13.20 -4.00 7.54
CA VAL A 201 -14.57 -3.45 7.47
C VAL A 201 -15.14 -3.36 8.87
N GLN A 202 -16.10 -2.46 9.07
CA GLN A 202 -16.91 -2.38 10.26
C GLN A 202 -18.37 -2.66 9.87
N LEU A 203 -19.03 -3.48 10.66
CA LEU A 203 -20.46 -3.70 10.56
C LEU A 203 -21.13 -2.79 11.58
N LEU A 204 -21.90 -1.83 11.11
CA LEU A 204 -22.47 -0.77 11.92
C LEU A 204 -24.00 -0.75 11.76
N GLU A 205 -24.68 -0.18 12.74
CA GLU A 205 -26.11 0.02 12.71
C GLU A 205 -26.42 1.49 12.99
N GLU A 206 -27.20 2.11 12.11
CA GLU A 206 -27.67 3.48 12.26
C GLU A 206 -29.19 3.50 12.14
N GLU A 207 -29.88 4.05 13.14
CA GLU A 207 -31.35 4.10 13.21
C GLU A 207 -32.05 2.75 13.00
N GLY A 208 -31.39 1.65 13.38
CA GLY A 208 -31.93 0.28 13.24
C GLY A 208 -31.69 -0.33 11.84
N ALA A 209 -30.95 0.32 10.97
CA ALA A 209 -30.57 -0.20 9.67
C ALA A 209 -29.07 -0.60 9.64
N PRO A 210 -28.72 -1.82 9.20
CA PRO A 210 -27.33 -2.25 9.07
C PRO A 210 -26.65 -1.57 7.89
N PHE A 211 -25.35 -1.20 8.06
CA PHE A 211 -24.47 -0.70 6.99
C PHE A 211 -23.02 -1.15 7.22
N ILE A 212 -22.19 -1.01 6.16
CA ILE A 212 -20.80 -1.47 6.11
C ILE A 212 -19.88 -0.34 5.69
#